data_383572394488ba18bc82e36282cb6682
#
_entry.id   383572394488ba18bc82e36282cb6682
#
_cell.length_a   1.000
_cell.length_b   1.000
_cell.length_c   1.000
_cell.angle_alpha   90.00
_cell.angle_beta   90.00
_cell.angle_gamma   90.00
#
_symmetry.space_group_name_H-M   'P 1'
#
loop_
_entity.id
_entity.type
_entity.pdbx_description
1 polymer ?
#
loop_
_entity_poly.entity_id
_entity_poly.type
_entity_poly.pdbx_seq_one_letter_code
_entity_poly.pdbx_strand_id
1 'polypeptide(L)'
;TFTKPGTYTFMVRENLWNNQQIPADGTQGMTFDRHTATIVVTVTDNNGVLAATRTVENSLDFTNRYTAEGDYAGLVLSKMLKGRDMDQGEFTFHIAGTNDAAAALLGGDGTRTFVNSEPRAAGVAYEATLLTDLHFTQDDAGKTFTFDVFENVPSIGAPGMTYDKTMHSVAISVASDNAGALAITTTVDGAAGNKVSFTNAYAADPATFDTQAGFGLYKVLEGRGWEANDAFSFLLEPLTMGAPLPGDTMVTVGANMVDPATGHAPISFGDITYNQVGVYKYRVTEINAGYIIGGVKYSSNAAEFTVTVTDLDENGVHTGKLVATAQLTTTPNTREFTNVAGFEYDDN
;
A
#
# COMPACT_ATOMS: atom_id res chain seq x y z
N THR A 1 -71.69 -3.69 -35.73
CA THR A 1 -73.16 -3.89 -35.63
C THR A 1 -73.45 -5.33 -35.94
N PHE A 2 -74.28 -6.03 -35.14
CA PHE A 2 -74.74 -7.38 -35.36
C PHE A 2 -76.07 -7.30 -36.03
N THR A 3 -76.26 -8.13 -37.06
CA THR A 3 -77.48 -8.16 -37.87
C THR A 3 -78.29 -9.44 -37.69
N LYS A 4 -77.79 -10.43 -36.95
CA LYS A 4 -78.42 -11.72 -36.69
C LYS A 4 -78.18 -12.19 -35.27
N PRO A 5 -79.12 -12.88 -34.62
CA PRO A 5 -78.85 -13.61 -33.37
C PRO A 5 -77.73 -14.65 -33.56
N GLY A 6 -76.97 -14.91 -32.54
CA GLY A 6 -75.89 -15.92 -32.56
C GLY A 6 -74.80 -15.60 -31.55
N THR A 7 -73.82 -16.51 -31.44
CA THR A 7 -72.66 -16.35 -30.63
C THR A 7 -71.47 -16.00 -31.52
N TYR A 8 -70.79 -14.89 -31.21
CA TYR A 8 -69.66 -14.38 -31.95
C TYR A 8 -68.45 -14.39 -31.01
N THR A 9 -67.36 -15.05 -31.41
CA THR A 9 -66.16 -15.17 -30.64
C THR A 9 -65.02 -14.37 -31.29
N PHE A 10 -64.36 -13.51 -30.50
CA PHE A 10 -63.22 -12.70 -30.92
C PHE A 10 -62.03 -13.06 -30.04
N MET A 11 -60.90 -13.26 -30.67
CA MET A 11 -59.59 -13.42 -29.94
C MET A 11 -58.79 -12.10 -29.99
N VAL A 12 -58.34 -11.68 -28.85
CA VAL A 12 -57.49 -10.51 -28.69
C VAL A 12 -56.14 -10.98 -28.16
N ARG A 13 -55.09 -10.57 -28.82
CA ARG A 13 -53.72 -10.85 -28.44
C ARG A 13 -52.83 -9.63 -28.72
N GLU A 14 -51.73 -9.51 -27.99
CA GLU A 14 -50.74 -8.50 -28.26
C GLU A 14 -49.97 -8.81 -29.55
N ASN A 15 -49.68 -7.80 -30.36
CA ASN A 15 -48.76 -7.82 -31.48
C ASN A 15 -47.92 -6.56 -31.47
N LEU A 16 -46.73 -6.62 -32.05
CA LEU A 16 -45.94 -5.42 -32.30
C LEU A 16 -46.61 -4.54 -33.38
N TRP A 17 -46.19 -3.28 -33.43
CA TRP A 17 -46.62 -2.35 -34.50
C TRP A 17 -46.40 -2.98 -35.88
N ASN A 18 -47.31 -2.79 -36.78
CA ASN A 18 -47.33 -3.38 -38.13
C ASN A 18 -47.54 -4.91 -38.21
N ASN A 19 -48.23 -5.54 -37.25
CA ASN A 19 -48.46 -6.98 -37.22
C ASN A 19 -47.19 -7.85 -37.22
N GLN A 20 -46.08 -7.33 -36.80
CA GLN A 20 -44.88 -8.13 -36.61
C GLN A 20 -45.04 -9.09 -35.43
N GLN A 21 -44.46 -10.26 -35.57
CA GLN A 21 -44.49 -11.27 -34.52
C GLN A 21 -43.72 -10.78 -33.31
N ILE A 22 -44.26 -10.98 -32.12
CA ILE A 22 -43.57 -10.64 -30.85
C ILE A 22 -42.25 -11.44 -30.78
N PRO A 23 -41.09 -10.78 -30.52
CA PRO A 23 -39.80 -11.44 -30.36
C PRO A 23 -39.79 -12.44 -29.20
N ALA A 24 -38.78 -13.27 -29.14
CA ALA A 24 -38.54 -14.12 -27.96
C ALA A 24 -38.42 -13.28 -26.68
N ASP A 25 -38.84 -13.84 -25.55
CA ASP A 25 -38.66 -13.19 -24.25
C ASP A 25 -37.19 -12.94 -23.96
N GLY A 26 -36.90 -11.84 -23.28
CA GLY A 26 -35.56 -11.35 -23.00
C GLY A 26 -34.95 -10.51 -24.13
N THR A 27 -35.57 -10.41 -25.31
CA THR A 27 -35.10 -9.52 -26.36
C THR A 27 -35.14 -8.07 -25.87
N GLN A 28 -33.97 -7.42 -25.79
CA GLN A 28 -33.83 -6.06 -25.25
C GLN A 28 -34.44 -5.90 -23.84
N GLY A 29 -34.33 -6.94 -23.00
CA GLY A 29 -34.85 -6.92 -21.63
C GLY A 29 -36.34 -7.08 -21.47
N MET A 30 -37.11 -7.25 -22.58
CA MET A 30 -38.54 -7.34 -22.55
C MET A 30 -39.04 -8.77 -22.40
N THR A 31 -39.99 -8.97 -21.50
CA THR A 31 -40.84 -10.16 -21.41
C THR A 31 -42.26 -9.75 -21.83
N PHE A 32 -42.75 -10.34 -22.90
CA PHE A 32 -44.00 -9.99 -23.49
C PHE A 32 -45.16 -10.86 -22.99
N ASP A 33 -46.30 -10.24 -22.77
CA ASP A 33 -47.53 -10.95 -22.44
C ASP A 33 -48.08 -11.64 -23.69
N ARG A 34 -48.09 -12.98 -23.68
CA ARG A 34 -48.49 -13.80 -24.84
C ARG A 34 -49.84 -14.44 -24.67
N HIS A 35 -50.60 -14.07 -23.63
CA HIS A 35 -51.91 -14.66 -23.45
C HIS A 35 -52.86 -14.19 -24.55
N THR A 36 -53.91 -14.97 -24.76
CA THR A 36 -55.01 -14.63 -25.64
C THR A 36 -56.24 -14.46 -24.80
N ALA A 37 -56.86 -13.29 -24.89
CA ALA A 37 -58.19 -13.04 -24.34
C ALA A 37 -59.24 -13.39 -25.34
N THR A 38 -60.31 -13.99 -24.88
CA THR A 38 -61.49 -14.36 -25.73
C THR A 38 -62.70 -13.50 -25.34
N ILE A 39 -63.24 -12.79 -26.28
CA ILE A 39 -64.51 -12.04 -26.11
C ILE A 39 -65.57 -12.81 -26.76
N VAL A 40 -66.57 -13.24 -26.00
CA VAL A 40 -67.77 -13.89 -26.50
C VAL A 40 -68.95 -12.91 -26.44
N VAL A 41 -69.54 -12.62 -27.60
CA VAL A 41 -70.73 -11.75 -27.72
C VAL A 41 -71.89 -12.65 -28.08
N THR A 42 -72.89 -12.72 -27.21
CA THR A 42 -74.16 -13.43 -27.46
C THR A 42 -75.20 -12.41 -27.83
N VAL A 43 -75.75 -12.56 -29.05
CA VAL A 43 -76.81 -11.72 -29.59
C VAL A 43 -78.08 -12.53 -29.56
N THR A 44 -79.09 -12.00 -28.89
CA THR A 44 -80.46 -12.59 -28.79
C THR A 44 -81.50 -11.70 -29.49
N ASP A 45 -82.47 -12.28 -30.00
CA ASP A 45 -83.64 -11.54 -30.56
C ASP A 45 -84.73 -11.47 -29.47
N ASN A 46 -85.10 -10.25 -29.12
CA ASN A 46 -86.21 -9.95 -28.21
C ASN A 46 -87.35 -9.27 -29.02
N ASN A 47 -88.19 -10.08 -29.66
CA ASN A 47 -89.33 -9.62 -30.40
C ASN A 47 -88.99 -8.61 -31.52
N GLY A 48 -87.96 -8.89 -32.31
CA GLY A 48 -87.51 -8.08 -33.42
C GLY A 48 -86.46 -7.00 -33.05
N VAL A 49 -86.03 -6.95 -31.75
CA VAL A 49 -84.99 -6.10 -31.32
C VAL A 49 -83.81 -6.97 -30.86
N LEU A 50 -82.67 -6.78 -31.50
CA LEU A 50 -81.46 -7.52 -31.13
C LEU A 50 -80.81 -6.91 -29.88
N ALA A 51 -80.58 -7.76 -28.90
CA ALA A 51 -79.79 -7.43 -27.65
C ALA A 51 -78.49 -8.20 -27.64
N ALA A 52 -77.35 -7.53 -27.28
CA ALA A 52 -76.03 -8.15 -27.22
C ALA A 52 -75.53 -8.10 -25.81
N THR A 53 -75.01 -9.21 -25.28
CA THR A 53 -74.28 -9.34 -24.02
C THR A 53 -72.84 -9.79 -24.32
N ARG A 54 -71.89 -9.32 -23.51
CA ARG A 54 -70.45 -9.64 -23.63
C ARG A 54 -70.00 -10.39 -22.41
N THR A 55 -69.25 -11.47 -22.61
CA THR A 55 -68.38 -12.11 -21.61
C THR A 55 -66.94 -12.06 -22.10
N VAL A 56 -66.05 -11.99 -21.18
CA VAL A 56 -64.57 -12.02 -21.44
C VAL A 56 -64.03 -13.22 -20.70
N GLU A 57 -63.36 -14.10 -21.42
CA GLU A 57 -62.56 -15.18 -20.87
C GLU A 57 -61.10 -14.73 -20.94
N ASN A 58 -60.37 -14.89 -19.85
CA ASN A 58 -59.09 -14.31 -19.57
C ASN A 58 -59.16 -12.77 -19.48
N SER A 59 -58.09 -12.12 -18.96
CA SER A 59 -58.03 -10.67 -18.84
C SER A 59 -57.87 -10.00 -20.22
N LEU A 60 -58.39 -8.79 -20.35
CA LEU A 60 -58.07 -7.90 -21.46
C LEU A 60 -56.87 -6.99 -21.12
N ASP A 61 -56.29 -7.14 -19.92
CA ASP A 61 -55.10 -6.41 -19.50
C ASP A 61 -53.85 -7.17 -19.92
N PHE A 62 -53.07 -6.61 -20.80
CA PHE A 62 -51.78 -7.14 -21.25
C PHE A 62 -50.66 -6.42 -20.55
N THR A 63 -49.78 -7.19 -19.89
CA THR A 63 -48.70 -6.62 -19.07
C THR A 63 -47.35 -7.11 -19.56
N ASN A 64 -46.59 -6.23 -20.18
CA ASN A 64 -45.18 -6.48 -20.51
C ASN A 64 -44.27 -6.09 -19.34
N ARG A 65 -43.20 -6.83 -19.16
CA ARG A 65 -42.22 -6.55 -18.14
C ARG A 65 -40.88 -6.25 -18.80
N TYR A 66 -40.26 -5.15 -18.38
CA TYR A 66 -38.87 -4.82 -18.72
C TYR A 66 -37.97 -5.13 -17.54
N THR A 67 -36.83 -5.79 -17.78
CA THR A 67 -35.78 -6.07 -16.79
C THR A 67 -34.43 -5.75 -17.39
N ALA A 68 -33.59 -5.11 -16.60
CA ALA A 68 -32.18 -4.91 -16.90
C ALA A 68 -31.37 -5.22 -15.64
N GLU A 69 -30.19 -5.73 -15.83
CA GLU A 69 -29.26 -6.07 -14.74
C GLU A 69 -27.82 -5.78 -15.15
N GLY A 70 -26.92 -5.72 -14.17
CA GLY A 70 -25.50 -5.53 -14.41
C GLY A 70 -24.67 -5.71 -13.15
N ASP A 71 -23.46 -6.22 -13.34
CA ASP A 71 -22.49 -6.39 -12.28
C ASP A 71 -21.54 -5.19 -12.22
N TYR A 72 -21.16 -4.80 -11.02
CA TYR A 72 -20.17 -3.74 -10.83
C TYR A 72 -18.75 -4.27 -11.06
N ALA A 73 -17.99 -3.58 -11.90
CA ALA A 73 -16.61 -3.97 -12.22
C ALA A 73 -15.65 -3.81 -11.04
N GLY A 74 -16.07 -3.07 -10.01
CA GLY A 74 -15.32 -2.87 -8.77
C GLY A 74 -14.63 -1.52 -8.66
N LEU A 75 -14.30 -1.17 -7.41
CA LEU A 75 -13.49 -0.02 -7.02
C LEU A 75 -12.06 -0.46 -6.77
N VAL A 76 -11.09 0.17 -7.42
CA VAL A 76 -9.67 -0.12 -7.20
C VAL A 76 -9.16 0.69 -6.01
N LEU A 77 -8.72 0.01 -4.96
CA LEU A 77 -7.97 0.57 -3.84
C LEU A 77 -6.48 0.45 -4.15
N SER A 78 -5.75 1.56 -4.06
CA SER A 78 -4.30 1.61 -4.19
C SER A 78 -3.68 2.14 -2.89
N LYS A 79 -2.76 1.37 -2.28
CA LYS A 79 -2.03 1.78 -1.08
C LYS A 79 -0.54 1.74 -1.31
N MET A 80 0.16 2.83 -0.95
CA MET A 80 1.62 2.92 -1.01
C MET A 80 2.16 3.33 0.37
N LEU A 81 3.25 2.69 0.79
CA LEU A 81 4.08 3.14 1.90
C LEU A 81 5.44 3.56 1.36
N LYS A 82 5.87 4.79 1.66
CA LYS A 82 7.21 5.30 1.36
C LYS A 82 8.10 5.18 2.59
N GLY A 83 9.40 4.96 2.38
CA GLY A 83 10.42 4.98 3.43
C GLY A 83 10.75 3.63 4.05
N ARG A 84 9.84 2.67 4.04
CA ARG A 84 10.07 1.26 4.39
C ARG A 84 9.08 0.34 3.67
N ASP A 85 9.34 -0.95 3.75
CA ASP A 85 8.40 -1.97 3.27
C ASP A 85 7.10 -1.94 4.09
N MET A 86 6.01 -2.27 3.44
CA MET A 86 4.67 -2.38 4.01
C MET A 86 4.39 -3.85 4.33
N ASP A 87 3.99 -4.12 5.56
CA ASP A 87 3.61 -5.45 6.00
C ASP A 87 2.19 -5.83 5.57
N GLN A 88 1.93 -7.14 5.48
CA GLN A 88 0.58 -7.66 5.29
C GLN A 88 -0.31 -7.28 6.49
N GLY A 89 -1.51 -6.77 6.22
CA GLY A 89 -2.49 -6.42 7.25
C GLY A 89 -2.19 -5.13 8.03
N GLU A 90 -1.21 -4.36 7.60
CA GLU A 90 -0.76 -3.15 8.31
C GLU A 90 -1.77 -1.99 8.22
N PHE A 91 -2.45 -1.86 7.09
CA PHE A 91 -3.37 -0.75 6.83
C PHE A 91 -4.80 -1.25 6.63
N THR A 92 -5.72 -0.56 7.27
CA THR A 92 -7.15 -0.85 7.21
C THR A 92 -7.88 0.31 6.56
N PHE A 93 -8.86 0.00 5.68
CA PHE A 93 -9.66 0.96 4.93
C PHE A 93 -11.13 0.73 5.20
N HIS A 94 -11.90 1.80 5.23
CA HIS A 94 -13.34 1.78 5.39
C HIS A 94 -14.01 2.33 4.15
N ILE A 95 -15.14 1.71 3.77
CA ILE A 95 -16.10 2.22 2.80
C ILE A 95 -17.42 2.38 3.56
N ALA A 96 -17.96 3.59 3.60
CA ALA A 96 -19.20 3.91 4.27
C ALA A 96 -20.20 4.50 3.26
N GLY A 97 -21.43 3.98 3.23
CA GLY A 97 -22.51 4.55 2.43
C GLY A 97 -22.94 5.90 2.99
N THR A 98 -22.97 6.95 2.14
CA THR A 98 -23.34 8.32 2.54
C THR A 98 -24.79 8.65 2.22
N ASN A 99 -25.49 7.79 1.48
CA ASN A 99 -26.95 7.84 1.33
C ASN A 99 -27.57 6.48 1.66
N ASP A 100 -28.88 6.46 1.94
CA ASP A 100 -29.60 5.26 2.36
C ASP A 100 -29.46 4.10 1.36
N ALA A 101 -29.46 4.40 0.07
CA ALA A 101 -29.33 3.40 -0.99
C ALA A 101 -27.93 2.75 -0.95
N ALA A 102 -26.87 3.53 -0.79
CA ALA A 102 -25.50 3.02 -0.67
C ALA A 102 -25.29 2.25 0.62
N ALA A 103 -25.81 2.74 1.75
CA ALA A 103 -25.74 2.05 3.03
C ALA A 103 -26.45 0.69 2.96
N ALA A 104 -27.64 0.64 2.36
CA ALA A 104 -28.38 -0.61 2.16
C ALA A 104 -27.62 -1.59 1.24
N LEU A 105 -26.93 -1.08 0.22
CA LEU A 105 -26.14 -1.88 -0.72
C LEU A 105 -24.93 -2.55 -0.06
N LEU A 106 -24.27 -1.86 0.90
CA LEU A 106 -23.16 -2.44 1.67
C LEU A 106 -23.65 -3.49 2.70
N GLY A 107 -24.92 -3.42 3.11
CA GLY A 107 -25.50 -4.27 4.15
C GLY A 107 -25.04 -3.90 5.55
N GLY A 108 -25.53 -4.65 6.57
CA GLY A 108 -25.13 -4.47 7.98
C GLY A 108 -25.41 -3.06 8.50
N ASP A 109 -24.36 -2.40 8.96
CA ASP A 109 -24.38 -1.00 9.44
C ASP A 109 -24.12 0.05 8.33
N GLY A 110 -24.09 -0.39 7.08
CA GLY A 110 -23.80 0.48 5.94
C GLY A 110 -22.30 0.74 5.71
N THR A 111 -21.44 -0.09 6.30
CA THR A 111 -19.99 0.01 6.16
C THR A 111 -19.34 -1.32 5.74
N ARG A 112 -18.18 -1.25 5.09
CA ARG A 112 -17.30 -2.40 4.85
C ARG A 112 -15.86 -2.03 5.17
N THR A 113 -15.12 -3.00 5.67
CA THR A 113 -13.70 -2.84 6.05
C THR A 113 -12.82 -3.75 5.21
N PHE A 114 -11.67 -3.23 4.78
CA PHE A 114 -10.67 -3.93 3.99
C PHE A 114 -9.27 -3.72 4.57
N VAL A 115 -8.39 -4.70 4.40
CA VAL A 115 -6.99 -4.62 4.81
C VAL A 115 -6.09 -4.95 3.62
N ASN A 116 -4.86 -4.45 3.61
CA ASN A 116 -3.89 -4.89 2.60
C ASN A 116 -3.53 -6.35 2.87
N SER A 117 -3.84 -7.22 1.91
CA SER A 117 -3.70 -8.68 2.06
C SER A 117 -2.29 -9.20 1.78
N GLU A 118 -1.38 -8.35 1.31
CA GLU A 118 -0.01 -8.71 0.94
C GLU A 118 0.97 -7.61 1.35
N PRO A 119 2.25 -7.97 1.62
CA PRO A 119 3.30 -7.00 1.82
C PRO A 119 3.72 -6.35 0.49
N ARG A 120 4.35 -5.18 0.55
CA ARG A 120 4.95 -4.49 -0.60
C ARG A 120 6.26 -3.82 -0.21
N ALA A 121 7.19 -3.80 -1.14
CA ALA A 121 8.42 -3.03 -0.97
C ALA A 121 8.15 -1.53 -0.89
N ALA A 122 9.05 -0.80 -0.24
CA ALA A 122 8.97 0.66 -0.10
C ALA A 122 8.69 1.36 -1.44
N GLY A 123 7.67 2.20 -1.47
CA GLY A 123 7.28 2.95 -2.66
C GLY A 123 6.57 2.15 -3.75
N VAL A 124 6.30 0.86 -3.54
CA VAL A 124 5.52 0.01 -4.45
C VAL A 124 4.07 -0.05 -3.98
N ALA A 125 3.12 0.23 -4.87
CA ALA A 125 1.71 0.20 -4.52
C ALA A 125 1.17 -1.24 -4.36
N TYR A 126 0.37 -1.44 -3.33
CA TYR A 126 -0.59 -2.54 -3.23
C TYR A 126 -1.88 -2.11 -3.92
N GLU A 127 -2.49 -2.99 -4.70
CA GLU A 127 -3.78 -2.75 -5.34
C GLU A 127 -4.74 -3.91 -5.10
N ALA A 128 -6.00 -3.56 -4.82
CA ALA A 128 -7.09 -4.51 -4.68
C ALA A 128 -8.35 -3.97 -5.35
N THR A 129 -9.13 -4.86 -5.99
CA THR A 129 -10.44 -4.51 -6.52
C THR A 129 -11.51 -4.89 -5.51
N LEU A 130 -12.26 -3.91 -5.06
CA LEU A 130 -13.26 -4.01 -4.00
C LEU A 130 -14.67 -3.94 -4.58
N LEU A 131 -15.68 -4.39 -3.84
CA LEU A 131 -17.11 -4.29 -4.20
C LEU A 131 -17.48 -5.04 -5.50
N THR A 132 -16.72 -6.05 -5.90
CA THR A 132 -17.01 -6.87 -7.10
C THR A 132 -18.21 -7.79 -6.92
N ASP A 133 -18.77 -7.86 -5.74
CA ASP A 133 -19.96 -8.60 -5.38
C ASP A 133 -21.26 -7.79 -5.56
N LEU A 134 -21.15 -6.50 -5.96
CA LEU A 134 -22.32 -5.67 -6.17
C LEU A 134 -22.99 -6.00 -7.51
N HIS A 135 -24.28 -6.30 -7.42
CA HIS A 135 -25.16 -6.56 -8.55
C HIS A 135 -26.33 -5.57 -8.53
N PHE A 136 -26.61 -4.95 -9.66
CA PHE A 136 -27.67 -3.97 -9.82
C PHE A 136 -28.79 -4.54 -10.71
N THR A 137 -30.01 -4.14 -10.40
CA THR A 137 -31.23 -4.55 -11.12
C THR A 137 -31.91 -3.34 -11.72
N GLN A 138 -32.99 -3.58 -12.49
CA GLN A 138 -33.82 -2.51 -13.06
C GLN A 138 -34.34 -1.52 -12.01
N ASP A 139 -34.54 -1.97 -10.77
CA ASP A 139 -34.99 -1.11 -9.67
C ASP A 139 -33.95 -0.09 -9.24
N ASP A 140 -32.69 -0.28 -9.65
CA ASP A 140 -31.59 0.63 -9.38
C ASP A 140 -31.33 1.64 -10.50
N ALA A 141 -32.01 1.47 -11.63
CA ALA A 141 -31.87 2.40 -12.75
C ALA A 141 -32.30 3.82 -12.36
N GLY A 142 -31.44 4.80 -12.64
CA GLY A 142 -31.62 6.20 -12.27
C GLY A 142 -31.13 6.56 -10.87
N LYS A 143 -30.65 5.59 -10.08
CA LYS A 143 -30.05 5.85 -8.75
C LYS A 143 -28.56 6.17 -8.84
N THR A 144 -28.10 6.91 -7.83
CA THR A 144 -26.67 7.13 -7.54
C THR A 144 -26.40 6.70 -6.10
N PHE A 145 -25.43 5.82 -5.94
CA PHE A 145 -24.95 5.29 -4.67
C PHE A 145 -23.67 6.03 -4.31
N THR A 146 -23.63 6.71 -3.15
CA THR A 146 -22.51 7.54 -2.73
C THR A 146 -21.85 6.96 -1.50
N PHE A 147 -20.49 6.99 -1.49
CA PHE A 147 -19.67 6.38 -0.45
C PHE A 147 -18.53 7.32 -0.07
N ASP A 148 -18.14 7.30 1.19
CA ASP A 148 -16.85 7.80 1.65
C ASP A 148 -15.89 6.61 1.79
N VAL A 149 -14.66 6.79 1.29
CA VAL A 149 -13.57 5.80 1.38
C VAL A 149 -12.39 6.46 2.06
N PHE A 150 -11.92 5.88 3.15
CA PHE A 150 -10.83 6.45 3.95
C PHE A 150 -10.00 5.36 4.63
N GLU A 151 -8.75 5.72 4.96
CA GLU A 151 -7.88 4.87 5.77
C GLU A 151 -8.20 5.03 7.26
N ASN A 152 -8.19 3.93 8.00
CA ASN A 152 -8.28 3.98 9.46
C ASN A 152 -6.95 4.46 10.05
N VAL A 153 -6.91 5.72 10.46
CA VAL A 153 -5.74 6.31 11.11
C VAL A 153 -5.84 6.08 12.61
N PRO A 154 -4.88 5.35 13.24
CA PRO A 154 -4.89 5.14 14.68
C PRO A 154 -4.85 6.47 15.46
N SER A 155 -5.53 6.55 16.58
CA SER A 155 -5.51 7.74 17.46
C SER A 155 -4.10 8.05 18.01
N ILE A 156 -3.31 6.99 18.24
CA ILE A 156 -1.88 7.06 18.52
C ILE A 156 -1.21 6.42 17.30
N GLY A 157 -0.60 7.24 16.44
CA GLY A 157 0.11 6.78 15.26
C GLY A 157 1.36 5.99 15.61
N ALA A 158 1.78 5.09 14.71
CA ALA A 158 3.07 4.41 14.86
C ALA A 158 4.22 5.43 14.79
N PRO A 159 5.28 5.28 15.60
CA PRO A 159 6.44 6.15 15.57
C PRO A 159 7.04 6.22 14.16
N GLY A 160 7.40 7.41 13.72
CA GLY A 160 7.95 7.66 12.37
C GLY A 160 6.93 7.62 11.23
N MET A 161 5.65 7.28 11.47
CA MET A 161 4.63 7.15 10.45
C MET A 161 3.85 8.45 10.25
N THR A 162 3.75 8.90 9.01
CA THR A 162 2.82 9.94 8.57
C THR A 162 1.72 9.29 7.75
N TYR A 163 0.48 9.34 8.25
CA TYR A 163 -0.69 8.72 7.62
C TYR A 163 -1.36 9.66 6.63
N ASP A 164 -1.86 9.08 5.55
CA ASP A 164 -2.79 9.72 4.63
C ASP A 164 -4.17 9.83 5.30
N LYS A 165 -4.66 11.07 5.44
CA LYS A 165 -5.96 11.36 6.07
C LYS A 165 -7.01 11.76 5.05
N THR A 166 -6.75 11.51 3.76
CA THR A 166 -7.71 11.82 2.69
C THR A 166 -8.96 10.96 2.86
N MET A 167 -10.11 11.60 2.67
CA MET A 167 -11.39 10.94 2.53
C MET A 167 -11.85 11.12 1.09
N HIS A 168 -11.90 10.03 0.32
CA HIS A 168 -12.36 10.05 -1.05
C HIS A 168 -13.87 9.88 -1.12
N SER A 169 -14.53 10.71 -1.92
CA SER A 169 -15.95 10.57 -2.23
C SER A 169 -16.11 9.76 -3.52
N VAL A 170 -16.83 8.64 -3.46
CA VAL A 170 -17.09 7.75 -4.58
C VAL A 170 -18.58 7.77 -4.89
N ALA A 171 -18.95 7.93 -6.17
CA ALA A 171 -20.32 7.81 -6.61
C ALA A 171 -20.44 6.77 -7.73
N ILE A 172 -21.34 5.79 -7.55
CA ILE A 172 -21.69 4.79 -8.55
C ILE A 172 -23.08 5.15 -9.09
N SER A 173 -23.18 5.51 -10.36
CA SER A 173 -24.44 5.85 -11.02
C SER A 173 -24.87 4.72 -11.94
N VAL A 174 -26.13 4.34 -11.84
CA VAL A 174 -26.74 3.24 -12.60
C VAL A 174 -27.78 3.80 -13.56
N ALA A 175 -27.66 3.50 -14.84
CA ALA A 175 -28.62 3.92 -15.85
C ALA A 175 -29.03 2.72 -16.72
N SER A 176 -30.33 2.67 -17.15
CA SER A 176 -30.75 1.67 -18.13
C SER A 176 -30.24 2.05 -19.53
N ASP A 177 -29.72 1.08 -20.28
CA ASP A 177 -29.38 1.24 -21.69
C ASP A 177 -30.59 1.09 -22.64
N ASN A 178 -31.77 0.76 -22.06
CA ASN A 178 -33.01 0.42 -22.76
C ASN A 178 -32.87 -0.78 -23.72
N ALA A 179 -31.86 -1.59 -23.54
CA ALA A 179 -31.57 -2.78 -24.33
C ALA A 179 -31.42 -4.05 -23.47
N GLY A 180 -31.77 -3.98 -22.19
CA GLY A 180 -31.72 -5.09 -21.23
C GLY A 180 -30.49 -5.13 -20.36
N ALA A 181 -29.60 -4.15 -20.45
CA ALA A 181 -28.45 -4.01 -19.59
C ALA A 181 -28.46 -2.70 -18.82
N LEU A 182 -27.64 -2.63 -17.75
CA LEU A 182 -27.40 -1.42 -16.97
C LEU A 182 -26.02 -0.86 -17.31
N ALA A 183 -25.98 0.43 -17.62
CA ALA A 183 -24.73 1.20 -17.69
C ALA A 183 -24.37 1.67 -16.29
N ILE A 184 -23.25 1.15 -15.75
CA ILE A 184 -22.76 1.47 -14.41
C ILE A 184 -21.50 2.32 -14.58
N THR A 185 -21.53 3.52 -14.02
CA THR A 185 -20.42 4.48 -14.09
C THR A 185 -19.97 4.87 -12.71
N THR A 186 -18.66 5.15 -12.54
CA THR A 186 -18.08 5.53 -11.26
C THR A 186 -17.35 6.87 -11.40
N THR A 187 -17.50 7.72 -10.38
CA THR A 187 -16.67 8.90 -10.20
C THR A 187 -15.99 8.84 -8.83
N VAL A 188 -14.77 9.34 -8.76
CA VAL A 188 -13.99 9.51 -7.53
C VAL A 188 -13.67 10.99 -7.42
N ASP A 189 -14.03 11.61 -6.30
CA ASP A 189 -13.86 13.06 -6.03
C ASP A 189 -14.44 13.94 -7.16
N GLY A 190 -15.55 13.48 -7.75
CA GLY A 190 -16.23 14.16 -8.84
C GLY A 190 -15.64 13.95 -10.24
N ALA A 191 -14.51 13.25 -10.37
CA ALA A 191 -13.90 12.93 -11.65
C ALA A 191 -14.22 11.48 -12.08
N ALA A 192 -14.40 11.24 -13.38
CA ALA A 192 -14.63 9.90 -13.91
C ALA A 192 -13.43 8.99 -13.61
N GLY A 193 -13.71 7.82 -13.03
CA GLY A 193 -12.69 6.84 -12.63
C GLY A 193 -13.19 5.98 -11.49
N ASN A 194 -12.50 4.87 -11.26
CA ASN A 194 -12.85 3.89 -10.22
C ASN A 194 -11.66 3.57 -9.29
N LYS A 195 -10.70 4.49 -9.12
CA LYS A 195 -9.51 4.25 -8.30
C LYS A 195 -9.39 5.29 -7.20
N VAL A 196 -9.26 4.82 -5.95
CA VAL A 196 -8.87 5.60 -4.77
C VAL A 196 -7.44 5.27 -4.38
N SER A 197 -6.66 6.27 -3.95
CA SER A 197 -5.23 6.08 -3.67
C SER A 197 -4.82 6.73 -2.36
N PHE A 198 -4.12 5.98 -1.51
CA PHE A 198 -3.60 6.42 -0.22
C PHE A 198 -2.10 6.25 -0.16
N THR A 199 -1.38 7.26 0.33
CA THR A 199 0.07 7.22 0.46
C THR A 199 0.49 7.60 1.86
N ASN A 200 1.05 6.65 2.61
CA ASN A 200 1.70 6.92 3.88
C ASN A 200 3.21 7.08 3.67
N ALA A 201 3.86 7.78 4.59
CA ALA A 201 5.31 7.93 4.60
C ALA A 201 5.86 7.52 5.98
N TYR A 202 6.95 6.78 5.94
CA TYR A 202 7.71 6.41 7.13
C TYR A 202 9.09 7.09 7.07
N ALA A 203 9.50 7.69 8.19
CA ALA A 203 10.83 8.23 8.39
C ALA A 203 11.25 8.01 9.85
N ALA A 204 12.32 7.26 10.06
CA ALA A 204 12.90 7.10 11.36
C ALA A 204 13.87 8.27 11.65
N ASP A 205 13.98 8.68 12.92
CA ASP A 205 14.98 9.65 13.35
C ASP A 205 16.40 9.08 13.11
N PRO A 206 17.35 9.91 12.65
CA PRO A 206 18.72 9.47 12.38
C PRO A 206 19.44 8.90 13.60
N ALA A 207 20.37 7.97 13.36
CA ALA A 207 21.30 7.50 14.38
C ALA A 207 22.60 8.30 14.34
N THR A 208 23.06 8.77 15.49
CA THR A 208 24.42 9.28 15.69
C THR A 208 25.27 8.17 16.29
N PHE A 209 26.34 7.79 15.60
CA PHE A 209 27.25 6.73 16.00
C PHE A 209 28.62 7.32 16.36
N ASP A 210 28.96 7.33 17.65
CA ASP A 210 30.28 7.69 18.13
C ASP A 210 31.28 6.60 17.79
N THR A 211 32.27 6.93 16.95
CA THR A 211 33.28 5.96 16.49
C THR A 211 34.22 5.51 17.60
N GLN A 212 34.47 6.32 18.63
CA GLN A 212 35.30 5.90 19.78
C GLN A 212 34.57 4.83 20.57
N ALA A 213 33.34 5.07 20.99
CA ALA A 213 32.57 4.11 21.76
C ALA A 213 32.22 2.86 20.93
N GLY A 214 31.84 3.03 19.64
CA GLY A 214 31.38 1.96 18.79
C GLY A 214 32.48 1.08 18.21
N PHE A 215 33.59 1.66 17.74
CA PHE A 215 34.74 0.89 17.26
C PHE A 215 35.68 0.46 18.40
N GLY A 216 35.85 1.28 19.44
CA GLY A 216 36.68 0.98 20.60
C GLY A 216 38.14 0.75 20.24
N LEU A 217 38.73 1.58 19.35
CA LEU A 217 40.06 1.44 18.84
C LEU A 217 41.07 2.21 19.72
N TYR A 218 42.25 1.64 19.91
CA TYR A 218 43.31 2.22 20.70
C TYR A 218 44.68 2.12 20.01
N LYS A 219 45.49 3.16 20.22
CA LYS A 219 46.90 3.16 19.91
C LYS A 219 47.72 2.74 21.14
N VAL A 220 48.65 1.80 20.97
CA VAL A 220 49.58 1.33 21.98
C VAL A 220 51.01 1.51 21.47
N LEU A 221 51.94 1.94 22.33
CA LEU A 221 53.38 2.01 22.07
C LEU A 221 54.12 1.13 23.06
N GLU A 222 54.83 0.15 22.54
CA GLU A 222 55.70 -0.76 23.34
C GLU A 222 57.16 -0.49 23.09
N GLY A 223 58.04 -0.98 24.00
CA GLY A 223 59.49 -0.85 23.94
C GLY A 223 60.02 0.45 24.54
N ARG A 224 59.25 1.52 24.61
CA ARG A 224 59.54 2.76 25.35
C ARG A 224 58.25 3.47 25.75
N GLY A 225 58.36 4.43 26.64
CA GLY A 225 57.25 5.35 26.92
C GLY A 225 56.96 6.31 25.75
N TRP A 226 55.78 6.90 25.79
CA TRP A 226 55.41 7.97 24.86
C TRP A 226 56.23 9.23 25.09
N GLU A 227 56.67 9.85 24.01
CA GLU A 227 57.41 11.14 24.02
C GLU A 227 56.48 12.25 23.46
N ALA A 228 56.77 13.51 23.86
CA ALA A 228 55.92 14.65 23.54
C ALA A 228 55.65 14.85 22.02
N ASN A 229 56.59 14.39 21.19
CA ASN A 229 56.49 14.52 19.72
C ASN A 229 55.93 13.26 19.05
N ASP A 230 55.57 12.22 19.78
CA ASP A 230 54.97 11.03 19.21
C ASP A 230 53.59 11.39 18.64
N ALA A 231 53.39 11.06 17.36
CA ALA A 231 52.18 11.31 16.64
C ALA A 231 51.95 10.19 15.62
N PHE A 232 50.82 9.50 15.73
CA PHE A 232 50.46 8.38 14.86
C PHE A 232 49.11 8.68 14.20
N SER A 233 49.06 8.57 12.86
CA SER A 233 47.86 8.91 12.08
C SER A 233 47.12 7.66 11.61
N PHE A 234 45.81 7.74 11.60
CA PHE A 234 44.91 6.66 11.24
C PHE A 234 43.96 7.11 10.13
N LEU A 235 43.66 6.21 9.21
CA LEU A 235 42.70 6.42 8.10
C LEU A 235 41.51 5.51 8.27
N LEU A 236 40.32 6.09 8.21
CA LEU A 236 39.04 5.40 8.10
C LEU A 236 38.58 5.36 6.64
N GLU A 237 38.41 4.17 6.08
CA GLU A 237 37.96 3.96 4.71
C GLU A 237 36.62 3.24 4.68
N PRO A 238 35.65 3.69 3.85
CA PRO A 238 34.42 2.94 3.62
C PRO A 238 34.69 1.75 2.68
N LEU A 239 34.26 0.56 3.05
CA LEU A 239 34.28 -0.63 2.18
C LEU A 239 32.95 -0.83 1.48
N THR A 240 31.87 -0.21 1.99
CA THR A 240 30.56 -0.16 1.33
C THR A 240 30.47 1.15 0.55
N MET A 241 30.15 1.07 -0.73
CA MET A 241 29.96 2.25 -1.58
C MET A 241 28.83 3.13 -1.03
N GLY A 242 29.10 4.44 -0.83
CA GLY A 242 28.12 5.38 -0.30
C GLY A 242 27.88 5.29 1.22
N ALA A 243 28.70 4.52 1.96
CA ALA A 243 28.61 4.51 3.41
C ALA A 243 28.84 5.91 4.00
N PRO A 244 28.02 6.35 4.97
CA PRO A 244 28.23 7.61 5.66
C PRO A 244 29.61 7.68 6.31
N LEU A 245 30.20 8.87 6.33
CA LEU A 245 31.53 9.13 6.91
C LEU A 245 31.43 10.22 7.97
N PRO A 246 32.36 10.23 8.98
CA PRO A 246 32.50 11.34 9.89
C PRO A 246 33.07 12.56 9.18
N GLY A 247 33.12 13.70 9.87
CA GLY A 247 33.69 14.93 9.32
C GLY A 247 35.16 14.78 8.92
N ASP A 248 35.94 14.03 9.71
CA ASP A 248 37.35 13.73 9.47
C ASP A 248 37.56 12.22 9.34
N THR A 249 38.08 11.77 8.20
CA THR A 249 38.42 10.37 7.94
C THR A 249 39.88 10.06 8.25
N MET A 250 40.68 11.05 8.55
CA MET A 250 42.06 10.89 8.98
C MET A 250 42.28 11.63 10.32
N VAL A 251 42.74 10.89 11.34
CA VAL A 251 42.96 11.42 12.69
C VAL A 251 44.35 11.10 13.16
N THR A 252 44.92 11.96 14.03
CA THR A 252 46.25 11.78 14.61
C THR A 252 46.14 11.68 16.12
N VAL A 253 46.76 10.66 16.66
CA VAL A 253 46.85 10.39 18.11
C VAL A 253 48.26 10.72 18.63
N GLY A 254 48.32 11.53 19.64
CA GLY A 254 49.59 11.98 20.26
C GLY A 254 49.73 11.59 21.73
N ALA A 255 50.89 11.82 22.30
CA ALA A 255 51.21 11.50 23.68
C ALA A 255 50.27 12.15 24.72
N ASN A 256 49.69 13.31 24.38
CA ASN A 256 48.73 14.03 25.23
C ASN A 256 47.37 13.37 25.33
N MET A 257 47.11 12.36 24.51
CA MET A 257 45.83 11.60 24.47
C MET A 257 45.93 10.25 25.20
N VAL A 258 47.11 9.91 25.70
CA VAL A 258 47.38 8.64 26.39
C VAL A 258 46.71 8.65 27.76
N ASP A 259 45.92 7.65 28.06
CA ASP A 259 45.45 7.37 29.41
C ASP A 259 46.62 6.83 30.25
N PRO A 260 47.06 7.55 31.29
CA PRO A 260 48.23 7.16 32.10
C PRO A 260 47.97 5.86 32.89
N ALA A 261 46.74 5.46 33.12
CA ALA A 261 46.41 4.23 33.83
C ALA A 261 46.57 2.97 32.97
N THR A 262 46.31 3.10 31.67
CA THR A 262 46.31 1.96 30.72
C THR A 262 47.50 2.01 29.75
N GLY A 263 48.08 3.19 29.49
CA GLY A 263 49.06 3.41 28.44
C GLY A 263 48.48 3.47 27.03
N HIS A 264 47.17 3.42 26.90
CA HIS A 264 46.44 3.41 25.63
C HIS A 264 45.98 4.82 25.27
N ALA A 265 46.04 5.16 24.00
CA ALA A 265 45.45 6.39 23.47
C ALA A 265 44.26 6.06 22.57
N PRO A 266 43.05 6.59 22.83
CA PRO A 266 41.86 6.28 22.03
C PRO A 266 41.96 6.86 20.62
N ILE A 267 41.48 6.11 19.65
CA ILE A 267 41.37 6.54 18.26
C ILE A 267 39.89 6.86 17.98
N SER A 268 39.58 8.13 17.72
CA SER A 268 38.24 8.61 17.44
C SER A 268 38.21 9.42 16.15
N PHE A 269 37.29 9.13 15.28
CA PHE A 269 37.00 9.88 14.06
C PHE A 269 35.80 10.83 14.22
N GLY A 270 35.25 10.94 15.46
CA GLY A 270 34.00 11.66 15.73
C GLY A 270 32.78 10.85 15.38
N ASP A 271 31.69 11.54 15.12
CA ASP A 271 30.38 10.94 14.90
C ASP A 271 30.10 10.63 13.44
N ILE A 272 29.48 9.48 13.17
CA ILE A 272 28.87 9.14 11.88
C ILE A 272 27.35 9.24 12.03
N THR A 273 26.68 9.98 11.14
CA THR A 273 25.20 10.07 11.10
C THR A 273 24.66 9.14 10.05
N TYR A 274 23.77 8.24 10.45
CA TYR A 274 23.03 7.34 9.58
C TYR A 274 21.59 7.81 9.44
N ASN A 275 21.12 7.98 8.19
CA ASN A 275 19.76 8.41 7.85
C ASN A 275 18.89 7.29 7.29
N GLN A 276 19.44 6.08 7.15
CA GLN A 276 18.76 4.93 6.56
C GLN A 276 19.21 3.63 7.23
N VAL A 277 18.30 2.66 7.28
CA VAL A 277 18.65 1.28 7.64
C VAL A 277 19.63 0.70 6.64
N GLY A 278 20.51 -0.17 7.10
CA GLY A 278 21.50 -0.78 6.20
C GLY A 278 22.64 -1.46 6.93
N VAL A 279 23.54 -2.05 6.14
CA VAL A 279 24.76 -2.69 6.61
C VAL A 279 25.94 -2.02 5.90
N TYR A 280 26.79 -1.37 6.70
CA TYR A 280 27.91 -0.59 6.21
C TYR A 280 29.22 -1.20 6.72
N LYS A 281 30.24 -1.26 5.87
CA LYS A 281 31.53 -1.80 6.22
C LYS A 281 32.60 -0.74 6.14
N TYR A 282 33.50 -0.74 7.12
CA TYR A 282 34.59 0.20 7.24
C TYR A 282 35.89 -0.53 7.55
N ARG A 283 37.03 0.10 7.20
CA ARG A 283 38.37 -0.33 7.56
C ARG A 283 39.11 0.84 8.18
N VAL A 284 39.84 0.55 9.25
CA VAL A 284 40.78 1.49 9.86
C VAL A 284 42.17 0.92 9.73
N THR A 285 43.12 1.74 9.28
CA THR A 285 44.55 1.41 9.16
C THR A 285 45.40 2.53 9.74
N GLU A 286 46.59 2.19 10.27
CA GLU A 286 47.57 3.17 10.61
C GLU A 286 48.35 3.63 9.38
N ILE A 287 48.62 4.93 9.25
CA ILE A 287 49.49 5.45 8.19
C ILE A 287 50.90 4.92 8.43
N ASN A 288 51.60 4.50 7.38
CA ASN A 288 52.87 3.82 7.42
C ASN A 288 52.83 2.39 8.04
N ALA A 289 51.71 1.74 8.02
CA ALA A 289 51.52 0.38 8.54
C ALA A 289 52.64 -0.57 8.07
N GLY A 290 53.27 -1.25 9.04
CA GLY A 290 54.31 -2.23 8.79
C GLY A 290 55.72 -1.65 8.55
N TYR A 291 55.90 -0.34 8.35
CA TYR A 291 57.20 0.30 8.17
C TYR A 291 57.90 0.55 9.51
N ILE A 292 59.23 0.67 9.48
CA ILE A 292 60.06 1.12 10.60
C ILE A 292 60.49 2.55 10.32
N ILE A 293 60.09 3.48 11.19
CA ILE A 293 60.38 4.90 11.06
C ILE A 293 60.92 5.39 12.40
N GLY A 294 62.14 5.97 12.41
CA GLY A 294 62.80 6.48 13.62
C GLY A 294 62.95 5.42 14.70
N GLY A 295 63.24 4.16 14.34
CA GLY A 295 63.37 3.06 15.27
C GLY A 295 62.07 2.51 15.85
N VAL A 296 60.90 2.96 15.32
CA VAL A 296 59.59 2.46 15.71
C VAL A 296 58.98 1.67 14.53
N LYS A 297 58.64 0.41 14.75
CA LYS A 297 57.89 -0.43 13.81
C LYS A 297 56.41 -0.14 13.99
N TYR A 298 55.77 0.34 12.94
CA TYR A 298 54.34 0.69 12.91
C TYR A 298 53.48 -0.56 12.81
N SER A 299 52.31 -0.51 13.43
CA SER A 299 51.33 -1.62 13.39
C SER A 299 50.92 -1.93 11.98
N SER A 300 50.89 -3.20 11.60
CA SER A 300 50.29 -3.66 10.34
C SER A 300 48.83 -4.07 10.51
N ASN A 301 48.25 -3.77 11.66
CA ASN A 301 46.81 -4.08 11.88
C ASN A 301 45.91 -3.28 10.94
N ALA A 302 44.85 -3.95 10.48
CA ALA A 302 43.76 -3.35 9.71
C ALA A 302 42.46 -3.79 10.37
N ALA A 303 41.81 -2.91 11.12
CA ALA A 303 40.56 -3.23 11.80
C ALA A 303 39.37 -3.00 10.86
N GLU A 304 38.64 -4.06 10.57
CA GLU A 304 37.41 -3.97 9.74
C GLU A 304 36.19 -4.12 10.63
N PHE A 305 35.18 -3.27 10.35
CA PHE A 305 33.90 -3.27 11.06
C PHE A 305 32.75 -3.44 10.11
N THR A 306 31.73 -4.16 10.58
CA THR A 306 30.40 -4.12 10.02
C THR A 306 29.51 -3.33 10.98
N VAL A 307 28.93 -2.22 10.48
CA VAL A 307 27.95 -1.41 11.22
C VAL A 307 26.57 -1.76 10.67
N THR A 308 25.71 -2.31 11.54
CA THR A 308 24.31 -2.58 11.22
C THR A 308 23.45 -1.46 11.77
N VAL A 309 22.65 -0.86 10.90
CA VAL A 309 21.68 0.20 11.24
C VAL A 309 20.28 -0.35 11.06
N THR A 310 19.48 -0.31 12.11
CA THR A 310 18.10 -0.79 12.14
C THR A 310 17.23 0.18 12.93
N ASP A 311 15.93 0.17 12.66
CA ASP A 311 14.88 0.85 13.42
C ASP A 311 13.96 -0.14 14.15
N LEU A 312 14.28 -1.43 14.08
CA LEU A 312 13.51 -2.48 14.76
C LEU A 312 14.02 -2.70 16.19
N ASP A 313 13.09 -2.90 17.11
CA ASP A 313 13.39 -3.40 18.44
C ASP A 313 13.64 -4.93 18.44
N GLU A 314 13.88 -5.50 19.61
CA GLU A 314 14.11 -6.95 19.80
C GLU A 314 12.90 -7.84 19.42
N ASN A 315 11.70 -7.26 19.31
CA ASN A 315 10.47 -7.93 18.91
C ASN A 315 10.16 -7.74 17.42
N GLY A 316 11.02 -7.02 16.68
CA GLY A 316 10.83 -6.73 15.28
C GLY A 316 9.84 -5.60 15.01
N VAL A 317 9.58 -4.73 16.00
CA VAL A 317 8.67 -3.58 15.86
C VAL A 317 9.45 -2.33 15.49
N HIS A 318 8.96 -1.57 14.52
CA HIS A 318 9.53 -0.28 14.11
C HIS A 318 9.41 0.76 15.23
N THR A 319 10.52 1.31 15.65
CA THR A 319 10.60 2.26 16.78
C THR A 319 10.52 3.72 16.34
N GLY A 320 10.62 4.00 15.04
CA GLY A 320 10.76 5.36 14.50
C GLY A 320 12.12 6.01 14.77
N LYS A 321 13.13 5.25 15.24
CA LYS A 321 14.48 5.73 15.49
C LYS A 321 15.50 4.73 14.98
N LEU A 322 16.51 5.21 14.27
CA LEU A 322 17.63 4.38 13.86
C LEU A 322 18.58 4.13 15.02
N VAL A 323 19.09 2.92 15.09
CA VAL A 323 20.17 2.50 16.01
C VAL A 323 21.28 1.87 15.19
N ALA A 324 22.52 2.33 15.40
CA ALA A 324 23.71 1.81 14.74
C ALA A 324 24.56 0.99 15.74
N THR A 325 24.89 -0.24 15.38
CA THR A 325 25.76 -1.12 16.17
C THR A 325 26.92 -1.61 15.31
N ALA A 326 28.13 -1.60 15.86
CA ALA A 326 29.33 -2.05 15.16
C ALA A 326 29.84 -3.39 15.68
N GLN A 327 30.26 -4.25 14.75
CA GLN A 327 30.92 -5.50 15.02
C GLN A 327 32.30 -5.49 14.32
N LEU A 328 33.37 -5.77 15.08
CA LEU A 328 34.70 -5.99 14.52
C LEU A 328 34.74 -7.35 13.82
N THR A 329 35.16 -7.36 12.54
CA THR A 329 35.14 -8.56 11.69
C THR A 329 36.51 -9.06 11.27
N THR A 330 37.60 -8.33 11.62
CA THR A 330 38.99 -8.73 11.32
C THR A 330 39.42 -9.94 12.12
N THR A 331 40.29 -10.76 11.54
CA THR A 331 40.94 -11.90 12.22
C THR A 331 42.47 -11.72 12.14
N PRO A 332 43.22 -11.69 13.26
CA PRO A 332 42.72 -11.78 14.63
C PRO A 332 41.88 -10.55 15.04
N ASN A 333 40.92 -10.76 15.95
CA ASN A 333 40.02 -9.72 16.44
C ASN A 333 40.78 -8.80 17.42
N THR A 334 41.48 -7.78 16.91
CA THR A 334 42.17 -6.80 17.72
C THR A 334 41.69 -5.38 17.43
N ARG A 335 41.46 -4.63 18.51
CA ARG A 335 41.13 -3.20 18.47
C ARG A 335 42.38 -2.33 18.75
N GLU A 336 43.54 -2.96 18.93
CA GLU A 336 44.77 -2.27 19.26
C GLU A 336 45.68 -2.14 18.04
N PHE A 337 46.24 -0.95 17.87
CA PHE A 337 47.28 -0.66 16.92
C PHE A 337 48.59 -0.51 17.71
N THR A 338 49.34 -1.59 17.86
CA THR A 338 50.58 -1.64 18.67
C THR A 338 51.79 -1.35 17.80
N ASN A 339 52.49 -0.25 18.10
CA ASN A 339 53.81 0.05 17.54
C ASN A 339 54.86 -0.38 18.53
N VAL A 340 55.97 -0.88 18.03
CA VAL A 340 57.06 -1.36 18.86
C VAL A 340 58.31 -0.52 18.56
N ALA A 341 58.86 0.11 19.60
CA ALA A 341 60.13 0.85 19.54
C ALA A 341 61.33 -0.08 19.84
N GLY A 342 62.54 0.36 19.46
CA GLY A 342 63.78 -0.36 19.73
C GLY A 342 64.31 -1.13 18.52
N PHE A 343 63.82 -0.83 17.30
CA PHE A 343 64.42 -1.36 16.08
C PHE A 343 65.63 -0.50 15.69
N GLU A 344 66.80 -1.10 15.67
CA GLU A 344 68.02 -0.50 15.10
C GLU A 344 67.98 -0.70 13.57
N TYR A 345 68.36 0.34 12.81
CA TYR A 345 68.60 0.19 11.37
C TYR A 345 69.87 -0.67 11.23
N ASP A 346 69.76 -1.80 10.58
CA ASP A 346 70.93 -2.58 10.15
C ASP A 346 71.43 -1.94 8.87
N ASP A 347 72.49 -1.09 8.98
CA ASP A 347 73.13 -0.40 7.85
C ASP A 347 74.08 -1.36 7.08
N ASN A 348 73.73 -2.64 6.89
CA ASN A 348 74.49 -3.54 6.04
C ASN A 348 74.03 -3.60 4.60
#